data_af94745be2e6b51ae8b0a167912967c3
#
_entry.id   af94745be2e6b51ae8b0a167912967c3
#
_cell.length_a   1.000
_cell.length_b   1.000
_cell.length_c   1.000
_cell.angle_alpha   90.00
_cell.angle_beta   90.00
_cell.angle_gamma   90.00
#
_symmetry.space_group_name_H-M   'P 1'
#
loop_
_entity.id
_entity.type
_entity.pdbx_description
1 polymer ?
#
loop_
_entity_poly.entity_id
_entity_poly.type
_entity_poly.pdbx_seq_one_letter_code
_entity_poly.pdbx_strand_id
1 'polypeptide(L)'
;MNTNQLEWFCLAYETRSFAKAAENAFVSRQALGKALRSLEGELGAQLFERSETGVVPTAAAEAAYPIASRMVSDEHALHRACNEAIRSRRPAVRVAIANGVLRSLAPGTLPRLEESCPDIDFFIEKHYYLECFERLEHGEVNFALCPAPPEGPYRRWLVAEEEVFVAAAPELVDFAPSACSLADLECLVFFLPGDKGPNDLGLGRVMAQQGLVRQTNTQYTDYDLITEKVIAGQGAVLAPRSAVEPFERANLRVFPVPDPSVRWRVELLSQDRDLTRVEQSVVDFFAQAS
;
A
#
# COMPACT_ATOMS: atom_id res chain seq x y z
N MET A 1 -15.21 13.19 -25.17
CA MET A 1 -14.51 12.52 -24.06
C MET A 1 -15.43 12.57 -22.84
N ASN A 2 -15.61 11.44 -22.13
CA ASN A 2 -16.36 11.35 -20.89
C ASN A 2 -15.63 10.44 -19.89
N THR A 3 -16.01 10.47 -18.63
CA THR A 3 -15.30 9.78 -17.54
C THR A 3 -15.29 8.26 -17.72
N ASN A 4 -16.39 7.65 -18.18
CA ASN A 4 -16.41 6.22 -18.47
C ASN A 4 -15.35 5.82 -19.51
N GLN A 5 -15.10 6.66 -20.54
CA GLN A 5 -14.04 6.40 -21.52
C GLN A 5 -12.65 6.46 -20.90
N LEU A 6 -12.42 7.39 -19.95
CA LEU A 6 -11.17 7.50 -19.22
C LEU A 6 -10.99 6.32 -18.27
N GLU A 7 -12.02 5.94 -17.52
CA GLU A 7 -12.03 4.76 -16.64
C GLU A 7 -11.70 3.48 -17.43
N TRP A 8 -12.37 3.25 -18.56
CA TRP A 8 -12.12 2.08 -19.40
C TRP A 8 -10.72 2.11 -20.05
N PHE A 9 -10.18 3.30 -20.31
CA PHE A 9 -8.81 3.46 -20.74
C PHE A 9 -7.83 3.06 -19.62
N CYS A 10 -8.04 3.51 -18.40
CA CYS A 10 -7.23 3.13 -17.25
C CYS A 10 -7.26 1.61 -17.01
N LEU A 11 -8.44 0.99 -17.00
CA LEU A 11 -8.59 -0.47 -16.87
C LEU A 11 -7.88 -1.24 -18.00
N ALA A 12 -7.92 -0.75 -19.23
CA ALA A 12 -7.23 -1.36 -20.36
C ALA A 12 -5.71 -1.22 -20.25
N TYR A 13 -5.25 -0.06 -19.74
CA TYR A 13 -3.84 0.21 -19.49
C TYR A 13 -3.28 -0.72 -18.40
N GLU A 14 -3.97 -0.88 -17.28
CA GLU A 14 -3.55 -1.68 -16.14
C GLU A 14 -3.57 -3.19 -16.43
N THR A 15 -4.66 -3.66 -17.04
CA THR A 15 -4.84 -5.09 -17.31
C THR A 15 -4.09 -5.60 -18.53
N ARG A 16 -3.59 -4.72 -19.42
CA ARG A 16 -2.99 -5.06 -20.72
C ARG A 16 -3.89 -5.98 -21.57
N SER A 17 -5.20 -5.97 -21.34
CA SER A 17 -6.16 -6.86 -21.97
C SER A 17 -7.55 -6.22 -22.06
N PHE A 18 -8.03 -6.00 -23.29
CA PHE A 18 -9.39 -5.49 -23.50
C PHE A 18 -10.49 -6.44 -22.99
N ALA A 19 -10.20 -7.73 -22.91
CA ALA A 19 -11.16 -8.70 -22.37
C ALA A 19 -11.31 -8.54 -20.87
N LYS A 20 -10.18 -8.49 -20.13
CA LYS A 20 -10.19 -8.28 -18.66
C LYS A 20 -10.71 -6.89 -18.30
N ALA A 21 -10.31 -5.86 -19.05
CA ALA A 21 -10.83 -4.51 -18.84
C ALA A 21 -12.33 -4.42 -19.02
N ALA A 22 -12.90 -5.08 -20.03
CA ALA A 22 -14.33 -5.13 -20.26
C ALA A 22 -15.10 -5.90 -19.17
N GLU A 23 -14.51 -6.98 -18.66
CA GLU A 23 -15.02 -7.74 -17.51
C GLU A 23 -15.04 -6.88 -16.25
N ASN A 24 -13.96 -6.20 -15.92
CA ASN A 24 -13.85 -5.30 -14.76
C ASN A 24 -14.81 -4.10 -14.85
N ALA A 25 -15.01 -3.58 -16.07
CA ALA A 25 -15.95 -2.49 -16.34
C ALA A 25 -17.42 -2.94 -16.48
N PHE A 26 -17.71 -4.24 -16.35
CA PHE A 26 -19.07 -4.83 -16.55
C PHE A 26 -19.72 -4.47 -17.89
N VAL A 27 -18.91 -4.41 -18.96
CA VAL A 27 -19.37 -4.09 -20.32
C VAL A 27 -18.93 -5.15 -21.34
N SER A 28 -19.52 -5.10 -22.56
CA SER A 28 -19.05 -5.96 -23.63
C SER A 28 -17.69 -5.47 -24.17
N ARG A 29 -16.81 -6.41 -24.58
CA ARG A 29 -15.52 -6.07 -25.25
C ARG A 29 -15.71 -5.15 -26.47
N GLN A 30 -16.85 -5.30 -27.18
CA GLN A 30 -17.18 -4.46 -28.33
C GLN A 30 -17.48 -3.02 -27.89
N ALA A 31 -18.22 -2.83 -26.77
CA ALA A 31 -18.54 -1.52 -26.22
C ALA A 31 -17.26 -0.81 -25.75
N LEU A 32 -16.41 -1.50 -24.98
CA LEU A 32 -15.11 -0.98 -24.54
C LEU A 32 -14.24 -0.58 -25.74
N GLY A 33 -14.09 -1.46 -26.72
CA GLY A 33 -13.28 -1.17 -27.90
C GLY A 33 -13.81 0.01 -28.76
N LYS A 34 -15.16 0.21 -28.80
CA LYS A 34 -15.76 1.39 -29.46
C LYS A 34 -15.44 2.67 -28.68
N ALA A 35 -15.55 2.63 -27.37
CA ALA A 35 -15.29 3.77 -26.51
C ALA A 35 -13.82 4.20 -26.56
N LEU A 36 -12.88 3.25 -26.52
CA LEU A 36 -11.46 3.54 -26.65
C LEU A 36 -11.10 4.15 -28.01
N ARG A 37 -11.64 3.62 -29.11
CA ARG A 37 -11.43 4.24 -30.45
C ARG A 37 -12.02 5.64 -30.52
N SER A 38 -13.16 5.91 -29.87
CA SER A 38 -13.70 7.26 -29.78
C SER A 38 -12.78 8.20 -29.01
N LEU A 39 -12.20 7.74 -27.89
CA LEU A 39 -11.24 8.48 -27.09
C LEU A 39 -9.96 8.77 -27.89
N GLU A 40 -9.40 7.77 -28.59
CA GLU A 40 -8.24 7.93 -29.49
C GLU A 40 -8.51 8.97 -30.58
N GLY A 41 -9.71 8.94 -31.17
CA GLY A 41 -10.13 9.92 -32.17
C GLY A 41 -10.21 11.34 -31.64
N GLU A 42 -10.69 11.52 -30.40
CA GLU A 42 -10.77 12.85 -29.76
C GLU A 42 -9.39 13.37 -29.33
N LEU A 43 -8.50 12.48 -28.85
CA LEU A 43 -7.13 12.82 -28.47
C LEU A 43 -6.18 12.99 -29.68
N GLY A 44 -6.59 12.50 -30.85
CA GLY A 44 -5.77 12.51 -32.05
C GLY A 44 -4.55 11.58 -31.96
N ALA A 45 -4.57 10.61 -31.08
CA ALA A 45 -3.46 9.70 -30.82
C ALA A 45 -3.96 8.28 -30.56
N GLN A 46 -3.25 7.29 -31.10
CA GLN A 46 -3.48 5.89 -30.77
C GLN A 46 -2.93 5.59 -29.37
N LEU A 47 -3.75 4.96 -28.50
CA LEU A 47 -3.38 4.65 -27.13
C LEU A 47 -2.87 3.21 -26.98
N PHE A 48 -3.35 2.29 -27.82
CA PHE A 48 -2.99 0.89 -27.73
C PHE A 48 -2.59 0.28 -29.07
N GLU A 49 -1.58 -0.57 -29.05
CA GLU A 49 -1.19 -1.45 -30.14
C GLU A 49 -1.56 -2.90 -29.80
N ARG A 50 -1.85 -3.70 -30.85
CA ARG A 50 -2.12 -5.13 -30.67
C ARG A 50 -0.81 -5.90 -30.58
N SER A 51 -0.74 -6.85 -29.66
CA SER A 51 0.32 -7.83 -29.55
C SER A 51 -0.24 -9.25 -29.57
N GLU A 52 0.63 -10.25 -29.69
CA GLU A 52 0.24 -11.66 -29.66
C GLU A 52 -0.40 -12.05 -28.33
N THR A 53 -0.02 -11.39 -27.23
CA THR A 53 -0.45 -11.69 -25.85
C THR A 53 -1.52 -10.74 -25.31
N GLY A 54 -1.95 -9.73 -26.07
CA GLY A 54 -2.95 -8.77 -25.64
C GLY A 54 -2.83 -7.40 -26.29
N VAL A 55 -2.74 -6.34 -25.48
CA VAL A 55 -2.55 -4.96 -25.93
C VAL A 55 -1.37 -4.32 -25.23
N VAL A 56 -0.62 -3.51 -25.98
CA VAL A 56 0.53 -2.75 -25.46
C VAL A 56 0.17 -1.28 -25.52
N PRO A 57 0.30 -0.51 -24.42
CA PRO A 57 0.16 0.94 -24.44
C PRO A 57 1.24 1.59 -25.31
N THR A 58 0.85 2.63 -26.00
CA THR A 58 1.77 3.51 -26.73
C THR A 58 2.40 4.55 -25.79
N ALA A 59 3.42 5.26 -26.26
CA ALA A 59 3.97 6.41 -25.52
C ALA A 59 2.91 7.48 -25.20
N ALA A 60 1.90 7.64 -26.09
CA ALA A 60 0.76 8.52 -25.84
C ALA A 60 -0.10 8.02 -24.68
N ALA A 61 -0.32 6.71 -24.56
CA ALA A 61 -1.04 6.13 -23.44
C ALA A 61 -0.27 6.28 -22.13
N GLU A 62 1.05 6.08 -22.13
CA GLU A 62 1.90 6.26 -20.96
C GLU A 62 1.86 7.71 -20.45
N ALA A 63 1.88 8.69 -21.34
CA ALA A 63 1.76 10.10 -21.00
C ALA A 63 0.34 10.47 -20.53
N ALA A 64 -0.70 9.86 -21.09
CA ALA A 64 -2.10 10.15 -20.77
C ALA A 64 -2.58 9.48 -19.49
N TYR A 65 -2.06 8.30 -19.14
CA TYR A 65 -2.56 7.49 -18.02
C TYR A 65 -2.56 8.23 -16.67
N PRO A 66 -1.48 8.87 -16.20
CA PRO A 66 -1.48 9.56 -14.92
C PRO A 66 -2.48 10.72 -14.87
N ILE A 67 -2.76 11.35 -16.02
CA ILE A 67 -3.73 12.44 -16.09
C ILE A 67 -5.15 11.86 -16.10
N ALA A 68 -5.42 10.83 -16.88
CA ALA A 68 -6.73 10.18 -16.95
C ALA A 68 -7.14 9.56 -15.62
N SER A 69 -6.21 8.86 -14.95
CA SER A 69 -6.44 8.28 -13.63
C SER A 69 -6.82 9.34 -12.59
N ARG A 70 -6.12 10.49 -12.59
CA ARG A 70 -6.48 11.62 -11.73
C ARG A 70 -7.85 12.20 -12.06
N MET A 71 -8.21 12.35 -13.33
CA MET A 71 -9.54 12.86 -13.72
C MET A 71 -10.67 11.94 -13.27
N VAL A 72 -10.49 10.61 -13.34
CA VAL A 72 -11.45 9.62 -12.81
C VAL A 72 -11.55 9.73 -11.29
N SER A 73 -10.42 9.86 -10.60
CA SER A 73 -10.35 10.08 -9.16
C SER A 73 -11.09 11.34 -8.74
N ASP A 74 -10.87 12.46 -9.43
CA ASP A 74 -11.53 13.74 -9.14
C ASP A 74 -13.05 13.67 -9.35
N GLU A 75 -13.52 12.93 -10.35
CA GLU A 75 -14.97 12.70 -10.55
C GLU A 75 -15.57 11.89 -9.41
N HIS A 76 -14.93 10.82 -8.97
CA HIS A 76 -15.36 10.07 -7.79
C HIS A 76 -15.36 10.94 -6.53
N ALA A 77 -14.36 11.81 -6.36
CA ALA A 77 -14.29 12.77 -5.26
C ALA A 77 -15.44 13.77 -5.30
N LEU A 78 -15.78 14.27 -6.50
CA LEU A 78 -16.92 15.17 -6.69
C LEU A 78 -18.25 14.53 -6.28
N HIS A 79 -18.50 13.30 -6.73
CA HIS A 79 -19.72 12.57 -6.36
C HIS A 79 -19.80 12.34 -4.85
N ARG A 80 -18.67 12.00 -4.20
CA ARG A 80 -18.65 11.84 -2.73
C ARG A 80 -18.92 13.16 -2.02
N ALA A 81 -18.24 14.25 -2.40
CA ALA A 81 -18.43 15.55 -1.80
C ALA A 81 -19.90 16.01 -1.88
N CYS A 82 -20.55 15.81 -3.02
CA CYS A 82 -21.98 16.09 -3.17
C CYS A 82 -22.85 15.23 -2.25
N ASN A 83 -22.58 13.95 -2.18
CA ASN A 83 -23.34 13.02 -1.32
C ASN A 83 -23.15 13.31 0.17
N GLU A 84 -21.93 13.69 0.57
CA GLU A 84 -21.60 14.06 1.95
C GLU A 84 -22.27 15.39 2.33
N ALA A 85 -22.24 16.39 1.45
CA ALA A 85 -22.94 17.67 1.66
C ALA A 85 -24.46 17.50 1.85
N ILE A 86 -25.05 16.45 1.24
CA ILE A 86 -26.48 16.13 1.39
C ILE A 86 -26.75 15.38 2.70
N ARG A 87 -25.83 14.51 3.14
CA ARG A 87 -26.03 13.57 4.25
C ARG A 87 -25.52 14.05 5.60
N SER A 88 -24.47 14.84 5.65
CA SER A 88 -23.83 15.25 6.89
C SER A 88 -23.67 16.78 6.96
N ARG A 89 -23.82 17.33 8.17
CA ARG A 89 -23.47 18.72 8.46
C ARG A 89 -21.96 18.92 8.69
N ARG A 90 -21.20 17.82 8.80
CA ARG A 90 -19.76 17.82 9.07
C ARG A 90 -18.99 17.29 7.87
N PRO A 91 -17.83 17.88 7.54
CA PRO A 91 -16.96 17.32 6.53
C PRO A 91 -16.44 15.97 6.95
N ALA A 92 -16.31 15.04 6.00
CA ALA A 92 -15.84 13.69 6.25
C ALA A 92 -14.38 13.52 5.82
N VAL A 93 -13.59 12.79 6.62
CA VAL A 93 -12.25 12.32 6.24
C VAL A 93 -12.21 10.80 6.29
N ARG A 94 -11.79 10.20 5.18
CA ARG A 94 -11.64 8.75 5.01
C ARG A 94 -10.17 8.38 5.06
N VAL A 95 -9.84 7.39 5.88
CA VAL A 95 -8.46 6.91 6.06
C VAL A 95 -8.42 5.41 5.86
N ALA A 96 -7.66 4.95 4.87
CA ALA A 96 -7.33 3.54 4.73
C ALA A 96 -6.09 3.23 5.57
N ILE A 97 -6.16 2.23 6.43
CA ILE A 97 -5.03 1.82 7.27
C ILE A 97 -4.59 0.41 6.85
N ALA A 98 -3.32 0.28 6.50
CA ALA A 98 -2.77 -1.03 6.18
C ALA A 98 -2.70 -1.95 7.41
N ASN A 99 -2.86 -3.26 7.16
CA ASN A 99 -2.75 -4.28 8.19
C ASN A 99 -1.45 -4.15 8.99
N GLY A 100 -1.53 -4.25 10.31
CA GLY A 100 -0.38 -4.17 11.22
C GLY A 100 -0.05 -2.75 11.71
N VAL A 101 -0.38 -1.71 10.97
CA VAL A 101 -0.01 -0.30 11.26
C VAL A 101 -0.55 0.21 12.59
N LEU A 102 -1.76 -0.20 12.98
CA LEU A 102 -2.35 0.27 14.26
C LEU A 102 -1.50 -0.07 15.49
N ARG A 103 -0.68 -1.12 15.42
CA ARG A 103 0.22 -1.51 16.53
C ARG A 103 1.40 -0.55 16.69
N SER A 104 1.79 0.11 15.61
CA SER A 104 2.89 1.09 15.59
C SER A 104 2.45 2.48 16.03
N LEU A 105 1.16 2.73 16.15
CA LEU A 105 0.65 3.99 16.67
C LEU A 105 0.64 3.96 18.20
N ALA A 106 0.94 5.10 18.81
CA ALA A 106 0.79 5.25 20.26
C ALA A 106 -0.65 4.92 20.70
N PRO A 107 -0.85 4.25 21.84
CA PRO A 107 -2.19 3.96 22.34
C PRO A 107 -3.05 5.23 22.42
N GLY A 108 -4.29 5.14 21.94
CA GLY A 108 -5.23 6.27 21.95
C GLY A 108 -5.00 7.32 20.83
N THR A 109 -4.13 7.07 19.88
CA THR A 109 -3.89 8.02 18.75
C THR A 109 -5.18 8.34 17.99
N LEU A 110 -5.98 7.34 17.61
CA LEU A 110 -7.22 7.59 16.86
C LEU A 110 -8.27 8.33 17.70
N PRO A 111 -8.60 7.95 18.95
CA PRO A 111 -9.46 8.77 19.81
C PRO A 111 -8.98 10.22 19.97
N ARG A 112 -7.68 10.45 20.15
CA ARG A 112 -7.13 11.81 20.24
C ARG A 112 -7.27 12.59 18.94
N LEU A 113 -7.16 11.93 17.79
CA LEU A 113 -7.42 12.56 16.48
C LEU A 113 -8.87 13.05 16.40
N GLU A 114 -9.84 12.21 16.77
CA GLU A 114 -11.26 12.56 16.80
C GLU A 114 -11.56 13.70 17.77
N GLU A 115 -10.97 13.66 18.97
CA GLU A 115 -11.08 14.72 19.98
C GLU A 115 -10.47 16.04 19.52
N SER A 116 -9.37 15.99 18.77
CA SER A 116 -8.68 17.18 18.23
C SER A 116 -9.42 17.82 17.06
N CYS A 117 -10.29 17.05 16.39
CA CYS A 117 -11.03 17.46 15.22
C CYS A 117 -12.54 17.18 15.37
N PRO A 118 -13.23 17.80 16.36
CA PRO A 118 -14.61 17.42 16.73
C PRO A 118 -15.65 17.75 15.66
N ASP A 119 -15.30 18.60 14.71
CA ASP A 119 -16.17 19.00 13.59
C ASP A 119 -15.97 18.14 12.33
N ILE A 120 -15.17 17.06 12.42
CA ILE A 120 -14.87 16.15 11.31
C ILE A 120 -15.47 14.78 11.60
N ASP A 121 -16.15 14.21 10.63
CA ASP A 121 -16.59 12.80 10.67
C ASP A 121 -15.49 11.91 10.10
N PHE A 122 -14.88 11.04 10.91
CA PHE A 122 -13.85 10.11 10.48
C PHE A 122 -14.41 8.76 10.08
N PHE A 123 -13.98 8.27 8.91
CA PHE A 123 -14.20 6.90 8.45
C PHE A 123 -12.85 6.22 8.27
N ILE A 124 -12.53 5.34 9.21
CA ILE A 124 -11.23 4.67 9.28
C ILE A 124 -11.44 3.19 9.01
N GLU A 125 -10.87 2.71 7.92
CA GLU A 125 -11.05 1.34 7.46
C GLU A 125 -9.70 0.63 7.32
N LYS A 126 -9.67 -0.65 7.71
CA LYS A 126 -8.50 -1.49 7.61
C LYS A 126 -8.51 -2.24 6.28
N HIS A 127 -7.41 -2.16 5.53
CA HIS A 127 -7.28 -2.78 4.21
C HIS A 127 -5.96 -3.53 4.06
N TYR A 128 -5.83 -4.34 3.00
CA TYR A 128 -4.54 -4.85 2.58
C TYR A 128 -3.65 -3.71 2.07
N TYR A 129 -2.34 -3.94 2.11
CA TYR A 129 -1.34 -2.92 1.78
C TYR A 129 -1.57 -2.27 0.41
N LEU A 130 -1.72 -3.05 -0.67
CA LEU A 130 -1.94 -2.51 -2.02
C LEU A 130 -3.30 -1.83 -2.16
N GLU A 131 -4.35 -2.36 -1.53
CA GLU A 131 -5.69 -1.76 -1.55
C GLU A 131 -5.72 -0.34 -0.99
N CYS A 132 -4.84 -0.03 0.00
CA CYS A 132 -4.74 1.32 0.53
C CYS A 132 -4.29 2.33 -0.54
N PHE A 133 -3.36 1.93 -1.43
CA PHE A 133 -2.91 2.79 -2.54
C PHE A 133 -3.94 2.89 -3.64
N GLU A 134 -4.54 1.77 -4.04
CA GLU A 134 -5.61 1.74 -5.05
C GLU A 134 -6.74 2.68 -4.63
N ARG A 135 -7.20 2.60 -3.38
CA ARG A 135 -8.24 3.48 -2.84
C ARG A 135 -7.82 4.93 -2.77
N LEU A 136 -6.55 5.21 -2.45
CA LEU A 136 -6.01 6.55 -2.44
C LEU A 136 -5.94 7.13 -3.87
N GLU A 137 -5.46 6.36 -4.82
CA GLU A 137 -5.35 6.74 -6.24
C GLU A 137 -6.72 6.99 -6.87
N HIS A 138 -7.72 6.15 -6.56
CA HIS A 138 -9.11 6.36 -6.99
C HIS A 138 -9.85 7.42 -6.16
N GLY A 139 -9.14 8.10 -5.23
CA GLY A 139 -9.72 9.11 -4.36
C GLY A 139 -10.87 8.59 -3.48
N GLU A 140 -10.99 7.30 -3.26
CA GLU A 140 -11.98 6.71 -2.35
C GLU A 140 -11.69 7.06 -0.90
N VAL A 141 -10.43 7.34 -0.58
CA VAL A 141 -9.98 7.83 0.72
C VAL A 141 -9.16 9.11 0.56
N ASN A 142 -9.15 9.93 1.60
CA ASN A 142 -8.36 11.16 1.65
C ASN A 142 -6.90 10.84 1.98
N PHE A 143 -6.70 9.82 2.83
CA PHE A 143 -5.40 9.40 3.30
C PHE A 143 -5.25 7.89 3.30
N ALA A 144 -4.02 7.44 3.08
CA ALA A 144 -3.59 6.08 3.37
C ALA A 144 -2.51 6.10 4.44
N LEU A 145 -2.63 5.26 5.47
CA LEU A 145 -1.64 5.07 6.52
C LEU A 145 -0.98 3.70 6.32
N CYS A 146 0.22 3.71 5.76
CA CYS A 146 0.88 2.51 5.25
C CYS A 146 2.35 2.43 5.69
N PRO A 147 2.89 1.22 5.88
CA PRO A 147 4.32 1.03 6.07
C PRO A 147 5.05 1.04 4.73
N ALA A 148 6.27 1.60 4.69
CA ALA A 148 7.18 1.54 3.55
C ALA A 148 6.47 1.76 2.18
N PRO A 149 5.79 2.90 1.98
CA PRO A 149 5.01 3.13 0.77
C PRO A 149 5.90 3.11 -0.48
N PRO A 150 5.36 2.66 -1.63
CA PRO A 150 6.09 2.67 -2.90
C PRO A 150 6.44 4.11 -3.31
N GLU A 151 7.41 4.25 -4.20
CA GLU A 151 7.63 5.52 -4.88
C GLU A 151 6.42 5.88 -5.72
N GLY A 152 6.04 7.16 -5.72
CA GLY A 152 4.86 7.61 -6.45
C GLY A 152 4.56 9.08 -6.16
N PRO A 153 3.57 9.66 -6.88
CA PRO A 153 3.17 11.04 -6.75
C PRO A 153 2.28 11.24 -5.50
N TYR A 154 2.82 10.97 -4.33
CA TYR A 154 2.13 11.15 -3.05
C TYR A 154 2.82 12.23 -2.22
N ARG A 155 2.03 13.03 -1.49
CA ARG A 155 2.52 13.77 -0.34
C ARG A 155 2.66 12.80 0.83
N ARG A 156 3.72 12.95 1.63
CA ARG A 156 4.12 11.96 2.65
C ARG A 156 4.47 12.65 3.96
N TRP A 157 4.00 12.06 5.05
CA TRP A 157 4.35 12.47 6.42
C TRP A 157 4.70 11.24 7.23
N LEU A 158 5.89 11.22 7.81
CA LEU A 158 6.31 10.17 8.72
C LEU A 158 5.45 10.24 9.99
N VAL A 159 4.87 9.11 10.39
CA VAL A 159 3.99 9.01 11.57
C VAL A 159 4.64 8.16 12.67
N ALA A 160 5.34 7.10 12.30
CA ALA A 160 6.06 6.25 13.23
C ALA A 160 7.28 5.61 12.56
N GLU A 161 8.32 5.39 13.33
CA GLU A 161 9.50 4.62 12.91
C GLU A 161 9.93 3.69 14.01
N GLU A 162 10.13 2.41 13.68
CA GLU A 162 10.52 1.36 14.61
C GLU A 162 11.69 0.53 14.09
N GLU A 163 12.43 -0.09 15.01
CA GLU A 163 13.39 -1.14 14.69
C GLU A 163 12.66 -2.38 14.19
N VAL A 164 13.32 -3.06 13.25
CA VAL A 164 12.84 -4.34 12.70
C VAL A 164 13.61 -5.49 13.35
N PHE A 165 12.89 -6.51 13.75
CA PHE A 165 13.40 -7.73 14.36
C PHE A 165 13.17 -8.91 13.44
N VAL A 166 14.06 -9.87 13.53
CA VAL A 166 13.87 -11.24 13.02
C VAL A 166 13.25 -12.05 14.12
N ALA A 167 12.21 -12.83 13.82
CA ALA A 167 11.67 -13.86 14.69
C ALA A 167 11.78 -15.22 13.99
N ALA A 168 12.39 -16.21 14.65
CA ALA A 168 12.57 -17.58 14.14
C ALA A 168 12.60 -18.59 15.28
N ALA A 169 12.31 -19.85 14.97
CA ALA A 169 12.43 -20.92 15.95
C ALA A 169 13.90 -21.13 16.39
N PRO A 170 14.15 -21.47 17.66
CA PRO A 170 15.52 -21.66 18.17
C PRO A 170 16.37 -22.63 17.36
N GLU A 171 15.75 -23.65 16.78
CA GLU A 171 16.38 -24.71 15.97
C GLU A 171 16.89 -24.20 14.62
N LEU A 172 16.38 -23.08 14.15
CA LEU A 172 16.78 -22.43 12.89
C LEU A 172 17.90 -21.41 13.08
N VAL A 173 18.24 -21.08 14.32
CA VAL A 173 19.21 -20.03 14.67
C VAL A 173 20.42 -20.69 15.34
N ASP A 174 21.41 -21.07 14.55
CA ASP A 174 22.65 -21.72 14.98
C ASP A 174 23.79 -20.74 15.33
N PHE A 175 23.50 -19.44 15.29
CA PHE A 175 24.40 -18.34 15.61
C PHE A 175 23.96 -17.61 16.89
N ALA A 176 24.86 -16.81 17.47
CA ALA A 176 24.54 -15.97 18.64
C ALA A 176 23.72 -14.74 18.20
N PRO A 177 22.46 -14.58 18.64
CA PRO A 177 21.60 -13.45 18.21
C PRO A 177 22.21 -12.05 18.49
N SER A 178 23.01 -11.94 19.54
CA SER A 178 23.69 -10.68 19.91
C SER A 178 24.88 -10.33 19.02
N ALA A 179 25.36 -11.26 18.19
CA ALA A 179 26.45 -11.10 17.24
C ALA A 179 26.02 -11.43 15.80
N CYS A 180 24.72 -11.43 15.53
CA CYS A 180 24.15 -11.71 14.21
C CYS A 180 24.69 -10.74 13.17
N SER A 181 25.11 -11.27 12.03
CA SER A 181 25.47 -10.54 10.82
C SER A 181 24.41 -10.73 9.73
N LEU A 182 24.47 -9.94 8.66
CA LEU A 182 23.59 -10.17 7.51
C LEU A 182 23.82 -11.52 6.84
N ALA A 183 25.06 -12.03 6.86
CA ALA A 183 25.40 -13.34 6.29
C ALA A 183 24.72 -14.50 7.05
N ASP A 184 24.55 -14.36 8.36
CA ASP A 184 23.85 -15.38 9.16
C ASP A 184 22.37 -15.51 8.79
N LEU A 185 21.78 -14.49 8.17
CA LEU A 185 20.39 -14.49 7.74
C LEU A 185 20.17 -15.29 6.44
N GLU A 186 21.21 -15.65 5.68
CA GLU A 186 21.07 -16.43 4.45
C GLU A 186 20.51 -17.85 4.68
N CYS A 187 20.75 -18.42 5.86
CA CYS A 187 20.23 -19.75 6.21
C CYS A 187 18.72 -19.76 6.51
N LEU A 188 18.11 -18.58 6.73
CA LEU A 188 16.72 -18.45 7.11
C LEU A 188 15.82 -18.27 5.88
N VAL A 189 14.70 -19.00 5.85
CA VAL A 189 13.62 -18.77 4.88
C VAL A 189 12.62 -17.79 5.47
N PHE A 190 12.56 -16.59 4.91
CA PHE A 190 11.64 -15.55 5.37
C PHE A 190 10.26 -15.70 4.74
N PHE A 191 9.23 -15.79 5.58
CA PHE A 191 7.86 -15.64 5.14
C PHE A 191 7.54 -14.18 4.91
N LEU A 192 7.01 -13.89 3.72
CA LEU A 192 6.57 -12.55 3.33
C LEU A 192 5.12 -12.61 2.85
N PRO A 193 4.32 -11.56 3.08
CA PRO A 193 2.89 -11.55 2.73
C PRO A 193 2.63 -11.48 1.20
N GLY A 194 3.60 -11.75 0.37
CA GLY A 194 3.50 -11.68 -1.09
C GLY A 194 3.25 -10.23 -1.55
N ASP A 195 2.41 -10.08 -2.55
CA ASP A 195 1.95 -8.79 -3.08
C ASP A 195 0.87 -8.10 -2.22
N LYS A 196 0.44 -8.74 -1.13
CA LYS A 196 -0.56 -8.20 -0.20
C LYS A 196 0.01 -7.34 0.94
N GLY A 197 1.32 -7.22 1.04
CA GLY A 197 1.98 -6.46 2.11
C GLY A 197 3.35 -5.89 1.72
N PRO A 198 3.99 -5.11 2.60
CA PRO A 198 5.34 -4.61 2.39
C PRO A 198 6.32 -5.78 2.40
N ASN A 199 6.85 -6.11 1.23
CA ASN A 199 7.57 -7.35 1.01
C ASN A 199 8.99 -7.38 1.56
N ASP A 200 9.60 -6.23 1.86
CA ASP A 200 11.05 -6.26 2.06
C ASP A 200 11.56 -5.41 3.23
N LEU A 201 10.90 -4.40 3.66
CA LEU A 201 11.40 -3.43 4.65
C LEU A 201 12.88 -3.00 4.40
N GLY A 202 13.41 -3.27 3.21
CA GLY A 202 14.78 -2.97 2.81
C GLY A 202 15.81 -4.08 3.05
N LEU A 203 15.48 -5.19 3.74
CA LEU A 203 16.44 -6.24 4.06
C LEU A 203 17.04 -6.90 2.82
N GLY A 204 16.21 -7.28 1.83
CA GLY A 204 16.73 -7.91 0.60
C GLY A 204 17.66 -6.99 -0.17
N ARG A 205 17.38 -5.69 -0.21
CA ARG A 205 18.27 -4.70 -0.83
C ARG A 205 19.62 -4.61 -0.12
N VAL A 206 19.61 -4.54 1.21
CA VAL A 206 20.83 -4.44 2.02
C VAL A 206 21.68 -5.71 1.89
N MET A 207 21.06 -6.89 1.93
CA MET A 207 21.74 -8.16 1.70
C MET A 207 22.34 -8.24 0.29
N ALA A 208 21.56 -7.87 -0.75
CA ALA A 208 22.04 -7.86 -2.14
C ALA A 208 23.24 -6.92 -2.36
N GLN A 209 23.32 -5.79 -1.67
CA GLN A 209 24.48 -4.87 -1.71
C GLN A 209 25.77 -5.52 -1.19
N GLN A 210 25.66 -6.52 -0.34
CA GLN A 210 26.77 -7.33 0.17
C GLN A 210 26.98 -8.64 -0.58
N GLY A 211 26.23 -8.87 -1.68
CA GLY A 211 26.29 -10.12 -2.45
C GLY A 211 25.60 -11.30 -1.79
N LEU A 212 24.77 -11.06 -0.77
CA LEU A 212 24.04 -12.07 -0.02
C LEU A 212 22.63 -12.29 -0.63
N VAL A 213 22.09 -13.48 -0.48
CA VAL A 213 20.77 -13.87 -1.02
C VAL A 213 19.80 -14.16 0.12
N ARG A 214 18.69 -13.43 0.15
CA ARG A 214 17.58 -13.71 1.06
C ARG A 214 16.67 -14.78 0.47
N GLN A 215 16.49 -15.88 1.19
CA GLN A 215 15.51 -16.90 0.84
C GLN A 215 14.12 -16.47 1.31
N THR A 216 13.10 -16.58 0.45
CA THR A 216 11.75 -16.11 0.76
C THR A 216 10.68 -17.14 0.41
N ASN A 217 9.60 -17.15 1.19
CA ASN A 217 8.38 -17.90 0.92
C ASN A 217 7.20 -16.90 0.90
N THR A 218 6.50 -16.81 -0.22
CA THR A 218 5.39 -15.86 -0.46
C THR A 218 4.03 -16.56 -0.64
N GLN A 219 3.91 -17.83 -0.25
CA GLN A 219 2.68 -18.62 -0.40
C GLN A 219 1.55 -18.11 0.50
N TYR A 220 1.87 -17.42 1.58
CA TYR A 220 0.91 -16.93 2.56
C TYR A 220 0.81 -15.42 2.46
N THR A 221 -0.40 -14.91 2.32
CA THR A 221 -0.67 -13.47 2.20
C THR A 221 -1.21 -12.84 3.48
N ASP A 222 -1.54 -13.67 4.46
CA ASP A 222 -2.09 -13.27 5.75
C ASP A 222 -1.04 -13.38 6.85
N TYR A 223 -0.88 -12.32 7.65
CA TYR A 223 0.12 -12.26 8.72
C TYR A 223 -0.17 -13.21 9.88
N ASP A 224 -1.43 -13.52 10.16
CA ASP A 224 -1.78 -14.46 11.23
C ASP A 224 -1.36 -15.88 10.83
N LEU A 225 -1.57 -16.26 9.56
CA LEU A 225 -1.07 -17.54 9.01
C LEU A 225 0.46 -17.61 8.99
N ILE A 226 1.14 -16.52 8.63
CA ILE A 226 2.60 -16.42 8.68
C ILE A 226 3.09 -16.61 10.13
N THR A 227 2.45 -15.95 11.08
CA THR A 227 2.76 -16.08 12.52
C THR A 227 2.65 -17.54 12.98
N GLU A 228 1.57 -18.24 12.65
CA GLU A 228 1.38 -19.65 12.94
C GLU A 228 2.50 -20.53 12.35
N LYS A 229 2.92 -20.25 11.11
CA LYS A 229 4.01 -20.99 10.46
C LYS A 229 5.36 -20.79 11.14
N VAL A 230 5.66 -19.55 11.53
CA VAL A 230 6.91 -19.21 12.22
C VAL A 230 6.93 -19.83 13.62
N ILE A 231 5.81 -19.79 14.35
CA ILE A 231 5.66 -20.44 15.66
C ILE A 231 5.84 -21.98 15.53
N ALA A 232 5.37 -22.56 14.42
CA ALA A 232 5.58 -23.98 14.12
C ALA A 232 7.00 -24.33 13.64
N GLY A 233 7.94 -23.39 13.65
CA GLY A 233 9.34 -23.62 13.28
C GLY A 233 9.60 -23.76 11.77
N GLN A 234 8.70 -23.26 10.92
CA GLN A 234 8.81 -23.46 9.47
C GLN A 234 9.54 -22.34 8.71
N GLY A 235 10.17 -21.39 9.43
CA GLY A 235 10.92 -20.28 8.83
C GLY A 235 11.04 -19.09 9.78
N ALA A 236 11.32 -17.92 9.21
CA ALA A 236 11.50 -16.67 9.92
C ALA A 236 10.55 -15.59 9.39
N VAL A 237 10.36 -14.53 10.17
CA VAL A 237 9.59 -13.34 9.77
C VAL A 237 10.30 -12.08 10.21
N LEU A 238 10.09 -10.99 9.48
CA LEU A 238 10.44 -9.63 9.91
C LEU A 238 9.24 -9.02 10.63
N ALA A 239 9.48 -8.45 11.80
CA ALA A 239 8.45 -7.80 12.59
C ALA A 239 8.96 -6.49 13.18
N PRO A 240 8.16 -5.39 13.17
CA PRO A 240 8.49 -4.20 13.94
C PRO A 240 8.44 -4.49 15.45
N ARG A 241 9.09 -3.68 16.27
CA ARG A 241 9.12 -3.86 17.73
C ARG A 241 7.72 -4.01 18.33
N SER A 242 6.76 -3.26 17.84
CA SER A 242 5.36 -3.31 18.27
C SER A 242 4.64 -4.63 17.97
N ALA A 243 5.20 -5.50 17.12
CA ALA A 243 4.59 -6.77 16.70
C ALA A 243 5.35 -8.02 17.13
N VAL A 244 6.41 -7.92 17.95
CA VAL A 244 7.23 -9.09 18.33
C VAL A 244 6.65 -9.92 19.48
N GLU A 245 5.74 -9.37 20.28
CA GLU A 245 5.21 -10.01 21.49
C GLU A 245 4.67 -11.45 21.28
N PRO A 246 3.91 -11.77 20.21
CA PRO A 246 3.44 -13.13 19.97
C PRO A 246 4.60 -14.14 19.82
N PHE A 247 5.69 -13.73 19.22
CA PHE A 247 6.88 -14.57 18.99
C PHE A 247 7.67 -14.76 20.29
N GLU A 248 7.83 -13.69 21.10
CA GLU A 248 8.46 -13.76 22.41
C GLU A 248 7.67 -14.70 23.35
N ARG A 249 6.33 -14.63 23.36
CA ARG A 249 5.45 -15.54 24.12
C ARG A 249 5.56 -17.00 23.67
N ALA A 250 5.82 -17.23 22.39
CA ALA A 250 6.03 -18.57 21.83
C ALA A 250 7.46 -19.09 22.03
N ASN A 251 8.32 -18.39 22.78
CA ASN A 251 9.72 -18.70 23.04
C ASN A 251 10.58 -18.79 21.76
N LEU A 252 10.24 -18.05 20.72
CA LEU A 252 11.08 -17.92 19.55
C LEU A 252 12.33 -17.05 19.85
N ARG A 253 13.35 -17.18 19.02
CA ARG A 253 14.48 -16.25 18.99
C ARG A 253 14.00 -14.97 18.31
N VAL A 254 14.02 -13.86 19.06
CA VAL A 254 13.71 -12.51 18.54
C VAL A 254 14.94 -11.64 18.73
N PHE A 255 15.46 -11.10 17.63
CA PHE A 255 16.67 -10.28 17.65
C PHE A 255 16.60 -9.18 16.57
N PRO A 256 17.26 -8.03 16.77
CA PRO A 256 17.21 -6.95 15.79
C PRO A 256 17.89 -7.35 14.48
N VAL A 257 17.39 -6.84 13.36
CA VAL A 257 18.09 -6.95 12.08
C VAL A 257 19.43 -6.22 12.19
N PRO A 258 20.57 -6.86 11.79
CA PRO A 258 21.90 -6.31 12.00
C PRO A 258 22.28 -5.19 11.03
N ASP A 259 21.32 -4.41 10.59
CA ASP A 259 21.52 -3.22 9.76
C ASP A 259 20.51 -2.12 10.15
N PRO A 260 20.98 -0.96 10.61
CA PRO A 260 20.11 0.10 11.09
C PRO A 260 19.30 0.81 9.98
N SER A 261 19.58 0.57 8.71
CA SER A 261 18.80 1.13 7.61
C SER A 261 17.51 0.35 7.34
N VAL A 262 17.41 -0.88 7.87
CA VAL A 262 16.18 -1.69 7.81
C VAL A 262 15.23 -1.20 8.91
N ARG A 263 14.23 -0.41 8.53
CA ARG A 263 13.27 0.23 9.44
C ARG A 263 11.84 -0.05 9.02
N TRP A 264 10.99 -0.17 10.02
CA TRP A 264 9.55 -0.10 9.83
C TRP A 264 9.12 1.37 9.94
N ARG A 265 8.79 1.97 8.81
CA ARG A 265 8.36 3.37 8.74
C ARG A 265 6.92 3.42 8.32
N VAL A 266 6.08 3.99 9.16
CA VAL A 266 4.67 4.23 8.86
C VAL A 266 4.52 5.66 8.38
N GLU A 267 3.95 5.83 7.22
CA GLU A 267 3.71 7.14 6.60
C GLU A 267 2.22 7.36 6.35
N LEU A 268 1.78 8.57 6.60
CA LEU A 268 0.49 9.08 6.14
C LEU A 268 0.70 9.60 4.72
N LEU A 269 -0.15 9.18 3.80
CA LEU A 269 -0.08 9.53 2.38
C LEU A 269 -1.34 10.25 1.94
N SER A 270 -1.21 11.24 1.08
CA SER A 270 -2.30 11.78 0.27
C SER A 270 -1.90 11.83 -1.19
N GLN A 271 -2.87 11.99 -2.08
CA GLN A 271 -2.57 12.34 -3.47
C GLN A 271 -1.75 13.65 -3.52
N ASP A 272 -0.91 13.79 -4.55
CA ASP A 272 -0.12 15.01 -4.78
C ASP A 272 -1.01 16.15 -5.31
N ARG A 273 -1.79 16.72 -4.41
CA ARG A 273 -2.67 17.87 -4.62
C ARG A 273 -2.68 18.76 -3.39
N ASP A 274 -3.26 19.95 -3.51
CA ASP A 274 -3.49 20.81 -2.35
C ASP A 274 -4.50 20.16 -1.41
N LEU A 275 -4.16 20.20 -0.13
CA LEU A 275 -5.04 19.70 0.93
C LEU A 275 -6.13 20.74 1.23
N THR A 276 -7.32 20.25 1.49
CA THR A 276 -8.38 21.07 2.09
C THR A 276 -7.97 21.46 3.52
N ARG A 277 -8.63 22.46 4.08
CA ARG A 277 -8.40 22.87 5.48
C ARG A 277 -8.62 21.72 6.47
N VAL A 278 -9.60 20.88 6.19
CA VAL A 278 -9.94 19.71 7.00
C VAL A 278 -8.84 18.64 6.95
N GLU A 279 -8.35 18.36 5.75
CA GLU A 279 -7.23 17.41 5.56
C GLU A 279 -5.94 17.93 6.20
N GLN A 280 -5.69 19.25 6.13
CA GLN A 280 -4.52 19.84 6.79
C GLN A 280 -4.56 19.65 8.30
N SER A 281 -5.73 19.75 8.95
CA SER A 281 -5.86 19.50 10.39
C SER A 281 -5.46 18.07 10.78
N VAL A 282 -5.75 17.09 9.92
CA VAL A 282 -5.32 15.68 10.13
C VAL A 282 -3.79 15.55 10.03
N VAL A 283 -3.20 16.18 9.02
CA VAL A 283 -1.73 16.19 8.85
C VAL A 283 -1.05 16.86 10.05
N ASP A 284 -1.55 18.00 10.48
CA ASP A 284 -1.00 18.76 11.62
C ASP A 284 -1.06 17.95 12.91
N PHE A 285 -2.12 17.16 13.12
CA PHE A 285 -2.22 16.24 14.25
C PHE A 285 -1.10 15.19 14.24
N PHE A 286 -0.90 14.51 13.11
CA PHE A 286 0.16 13.49 13.01
C PHE A 286 1.56 14.08 13.09
N ALA A 287 1.79 15.26 12.53
CA ALA A 287 3.07 15.97 12.61
C ALA A 287 3.46 16.39 14.04
N GLN A 288 2.49 16.58 14.93
CA GLN A 288 2.71 16.92 16.35
C GLN A 288 2.85 15.67 17.24
N ALA A 289 2.40 14.51 16.76
CA ALA A 289 2.42 13.26 17.51
C ALA A 289 3.66 12.38 17.22
N SER A 290 4.52 12.81 16.27
CA SER A 290 5.74 12.10 15.82
C SER A 290 6.95 12.36 16.68
#